data_858b619b387a106616c6fc78f2b6a744
#
_entry.id   858b619b387a106616c6fc78f2b6a744
#
_cell.length_a   1.000
_cell.length_b   1.000
_cell.length_c   1.000
_cell.angle_alpha   90.00
_cell.angle_beta   90.00
_cell.angle_gamma   90.00
#
_symmetry.space_group_name_H-M   'P 1'
#
loop_
_entity.id
_entity.type
_entity.pdbx_description
1 polymer ?
#
loop_
_entity_poly.entity_id
_entity_poly.type
_entity_poly.pdbx_seq_one_letter_code
_entity_poly.pdbx_strand_id
1 'polypeptide(L)'
;MADNENSIRCRYCGQRNQIRPDSGDARCGRCRLLLSDAPHKKFAHLDKDQYIHPADRRALAALRQIPGIDTALKKLLAVTGESAIRVIFTASAVKVTPTQCPDLYAKLQIACTTLGVDMPELFVQQNPVVNAFTGGVERPVIVLYSQLIERLSDEETLAVIAHEVGHIHAEHVLYLTAARLIEFLAKSAVLASPLTFIVKEVLTMSMRAALLAWARRAELSCDRAALLVTQDANIIGRTMMKLSGGTFASRVDYDQFLAQARDFQKNYDEKALDRFWADVITSGLSHPFPVWRVSEILQWVESGEYKALMTSPESAAA
;
A
#
# COMPACT_ATOMS: atom_id res chain seq x y z
N MET A 1 20.21 39.97 11.57
CA MET A 1 19.27 38.88 11.80
C MET A 1 20.11 37.62 11.75
N ALA A 2 20.38 36.97 12.88
CA ALA A 2 21.18 35.77 12.90
C ALA A 2 20.35 34.68 12.26
N ASP A 3 20.73 34.21 11.07
CA ASP A 3 20.25 32.97 10.48
C ASP A 3 20.58 31.84 11.46
N ASN A 4 19.55 31.14 11.87
CA ASN A 4 19.55 30.19 12.96
C ASN A 4 20.28 28.93 12.44
N GLU A 5 21.60 28.83 12.68
CA GLU A 5 22.50 27.76 12.20
C GLU A 5 22.05 26.35 12.58
N ASN A 6 21.02 26.20 13.41
CA ASN A 6 20.48 24.94 13.93
C ASN A 6 19.07 24.62 13.43
N SER A 7 18.65 25.10 12.26
CA SER A 7 17.33 24.76 11.71
C SER A 7 17.43 23.92 10.44
N ILE A 8 16.68 22.82 10.39
CA ILE A 8 16.57 21.98 9.20
C ILE A 8 15.12 21.95 8.69
N ARG A 9 14.95 22.01 7.38
CA ARG A 9 13.65 21.84 6.74
C ARG A 9 13.41 20.36 6.43
N CYS A 10 12.31 19.81 6.93
CA CYS A 10 11.96 18.44 6.65
C CYS A 10 11.78 18.22 5.14
N ARG A 11 12.53 17.30 4.55
CA ARG A 11 12.51 16.99 3.11
C ARG A 11 11.14 16.47 2.64
N TYR A 12 10.38 15.84 3.53
CA TYR A 12 9.08 15.27 3.23
C TYR A 12 7.94 16.30 3.29
N CYS A 13 7.74 16.95 4.43
CA CYS A 13 6.58 17.80 4.67
C CYS A 13 6.88 19.31 4.67
N GLY A 14 8.13 19.72 4.49
CA GLY A 14 8.56 21.11 4.44
C GLY A 14 8.58 21.86 5.77
N GLN A 15 8.21 21.22 6.90
CA GLN A 15 8.24 21.85 8.24
C GLN A 15 9.67 22.24 8.62
N ARG A 16 9.86 23.49 9.09
CA ARG A 16 11.11 23.91 9.74
C ARG A 16 11.19 23.34 11.14
N ASN A 17 12.34 22.76 11.50
CA ASN A 17 12.60 22.16 12.80
C ASN A 17 13.87 22.76 13.38
N GLN A 18 13.84 23.07 14.66
CA GLN A 18 15.03 23.41 15.43
C GLN A 18 15.68 22.11 15.88
N ILE A 19 16.95 21.90 15.54
CA ILE A 19 17.72 20.73 15.96
C ILE A 19 18.77 21.13 16.98
N ARG A 20 19.04 20.24 17.93
CA ARG A 20 20.17 20.39 18.83
C ARG A 20 21.41 19.82 18.17
N PRO A 21 22.60 20.42 18.30
CA PRO A 21 23.82 19.94 17.62
C PRO A 21 24.16 18.47 17.86
N ASP A 22 23.76 17.91 18.99
CA ASP A 22 24.09 16.54 19.41
C ASP A 22 22.94 15.54 19.21
N SER A 23 21.85 15.92 18.53
CA SER A 23 20.70 15.03 18.30
C SER A 23 20.93 14.16 17.06
N GLY A 24 21.43 12.92 17.23
CA GLY A 24 21.73 11.98 16.14
C GLY A 24 20.51 11.68 15.25
N ASP A 25 19.43 11.15 15.81
CA ASP A 25 18.21 10.78 15.07
C ASP A 25 17.09 11.82 15.23
N ALA A 26 17.37 13.09 14.82
CA ALA A 26 16.39 14.15 14.90
C ALA A 26 15.17 13.87 14.02
N ARG A 27 13.98 13.98 14.58
CA ARG A 27 12.70 13.76 13.90
C ARG A 27 11.91 15.05 13.71
N CYS A 28 11.18 15.10 12.59
CA CYS A 28 10.30 16.22 12.29
C CYS A 28 9.15 16.33 13.31
N GLY A 29 8.95 17.50 13.89
CA GLY A 29 7.86 17.74 14.84
C GLY A 29 6.45 17.58 14.26
N ARG A 30 6.30 17.61 12.92
CA ARG A 30 5.01 17.45 12.24
C ARG A 30 4.74 16.03 11.79
N CYS A 31 5.61 15.44 10.96
CA CYS A 31 5.38 14.13 10.35
C CYS A 31 6.13 12.98 11.05
N ARG A 32 6.97 13.30 12.03
CA ARG A 32 7.79 12.40 12.84
C ARG A 32 8.88 11.62 12.08
N LEU A 33 8.98 11.80 10.76
CA LEU A 33 10.02 11.20 9.95
C LEU A 33 11.40 11.74 10.29
N LEU A 34 12.45 10.95 10.06
CA LEU A 34 13.84 11.36 10.27
C LEU A 34 14.19 12.59 9.42
N LEU A 35 14.85 13.55 10.03
CA LEU A 35 15.34 14.74 9.35
C LEU A 35 16.63 14.39 8.59
N SER A 36 16.72 14.85 7.36
CA SER A 36 17.86 14.66 6.47
C SER A 36 17.92 15.78 5.46
N ASP A 37 19.13 16.15 5.04
CA ASP A 37 19.38 17.15 3.98
C ASP A 37 19.22 16.55 2.57
N ALA A 38 19.09 15.23 2.44
CA ALA A 38 18.89 14.58 1.15
C ALA A 38 17.57 15.07 0.52
N PRO A 39 17.54 15.40 -0.78
CA PRO A 39 16.34 15.84 -1.46
C PRO A 39 15.28 14.72 -1.47
N HIS A 40 14.01 15.10 -1.42
CA HIS A 40 12.88 14.20 -1.61
C HIS A 40 12.14 14.58 -2.88
N LYS A 41 12.11 13.67 -3.84
CA LYS A 41 11.50 13.87 -5.13
C LYS A 41 9.97 13.80 -5.05
N LYS A 42 9.30 14.70 -5.72
CA LYS A 42 7.85 14.68 -5.96
C LYS A 42 7.61 14.49 -7.44
N PHE A 43 6.59 13.74 -7.79
CA PHE A 43 6.26 13.48 -9.18
C PHE A 43 5.04 14.33 -9.55
N ALA A 44 5.27 15.43 -10.27
CA ALA A 44 4.19 16.37 -10.64
C ALA A 44 3.13 15.72 -11.56
N HIS A 45 3.55 14.78 -12.40
CA HIS A 45 2.69 14.11 -13.41
C HIS A 45 3.11 12.66 -13.58
N LEU A 46 3.11 11.90 -12.46
CA LEU A 46 3.43 10.48 -12.52
C LEU A 46 2.30 9.73 -13.23
N ASP A 47 2.60 9.17 -14.38
CA ASP A 47 1.71 8.20 -15.01
C ASP A 47 1.87 6.85 -14.29
N LYS A 48 0.74 6.25 -13.88
CA LYS A 48 0.73 4.92 -13.26
C LYS A 48 1.45 3.87 -14.11
N ASP A 49 1.38 3.97 -15.43
CA ASP A 49 2.02 3.01 -16.34
C ASP A 49 3.55 3.01 -16.26
N GLN A 50 4.16 4.05 -15.66
CA GLN A 50 5.61 4.11 -15.46
C GLN A 50 6.10 3.18 -14.34
N TYR A 51 5.23 2.81 -13.38
CA TYR A 51 5.63 1.96 -12.26
C TYR A 51 4.76 0.70 -12.07
N ILE A 52 3.58 0.61 -12.71
CA ILE A 52 2.72 -0.58 -12.59
C ILE A 52 3.51 -1.84 -12.93
N HIS A 53 3.43 -2.82 -12.03
CA HIS A 53 4.10 -4.09 -12.19
C HIS A 53 3.54 -4.88 -13.40
N PRO A 54 4.39 -5.48 -14.25
CA PRO A 54 3.93 -6.20 -15.45
C PRO A 54 2.92 -7.32 -15.16
N ALA A 55 3.03 -7.99 -14.00
CA ALA A 55 2.08 -9.04 -13.60
C ALA A 55 0.69 -8.47 -13.29
N ASP A 56 0.61 -7.30 -12.65
CA ASP A 56 -0.64 -6.59 -12.41
C ASP A 56 -1.30 -6.18 -13.73
N ARG A 57 -0.55 -5.49 -14.59
CA ARG A 57 -1.03 -5.05 -15.91
C ARG A 57 -1.63 -6.22 -16.72
N ARG A 58 -0.92 -7.36 -16.79
CA ARG A 58 -1.41 -8.56 -17.50
C ARG A 58 -2.66 -9.14 -16.85
N ALA A 59 -2.70 -9.22 -15.52
CA ALA A 59 -3.83 -9.79 -14.79
C ALA A 59 -5.07 -8.91 -14.92
N LEU A 60 -4.92 -7.57 -14.86
CA LEU A 60 -6.03 -6.63 -15.06
C LEU A 60 -6.57 -6.70 -16.49
N ALA A 61 -5.68 -6.77 -17.48
CA ALA A 61 -6.08 -6.92 -18.89
C ALA A 61 -6.87 -8.21 -19.10
N ALA A 62 -6.42 -9.34 -18.53
CA ALA A 62 -7.13 -10.62 -18.61
C ALA A 62 -8.49 -10.55 -17.87
N LEU A 63 -8.54 -9.93 -16.71
CA LEU A 63 -9.78 -9.74 -15.94
C LEU A 63 -10.83 -8.95 -16.75
N ARG A 64 -10.42 -7.86 -17.40
CA ARG A 64 -11.30 -7.02 -18.23
C ARG A 64 -11.82 -7.72 -19.49
N GLN A 65 -11.16 -8.81 -19.94
CA GLN A 65 -11.66 -9.62 -21.07
C GLN A 65 -12.82 -10.53 -20.67
N ILE A 66 -13.11 -10.72 -19.39
CA ILE A 66 -14.25 -11.54 -18.95
C ILE A 66 -15.54 -10.79 -19.26
N PRO A 67 -16.44 -11.35 -20.09
CA PRO A 67 -17.66 -10.64 -20.49
C PRO A 67 -18.50 -10.23 -19.30
N GLY A 68 -18.88 -8.95 -19.26
CA GLY A 68 -19.78 -8.40 -18.24
C GLY A 68 -19.16 -8.15 -16.87
N ILE A 69 -17.84 -8.34 -16.67
CA ILE A 69 -17.20 -8.16 -15.36
C ILE A 69 -17.43 -6.75 -14.80
N ASP A 70 -17.20 -5.70 -15.58
CA ASP A 70 -17.33 -4.32 -15.12
C ASP A 70 -18.77 -3.98 -14.72
N THR A 71 -19.74 -4.46 -15.50
CA THR A 71 -21.17 -4.30 -15.20
C THR A 71 -21.55 -5.03 -13.93
N ALA A 72 -21.04 -6.25 -13.74
CA ALA A 72 -21.28 -7.05 -12.55
C ALA A 72 -20.69 -6.38 -11.29
N LEU A 73 -19.46 -5.86 -11.37
CA LEU A 73 -18.82 -5.15 -10.26
C LEU A 73 -19.56 -3.85 -9.90
N LYS A 74 -19.92 -3.04 -10.89
CA LYS A 74 -20.71 -1.82 -10.67
C LYS A 74 -22.05 -2.13 -10.02
N LYS A 75 -22.76 -3.17 -10.50
CA LYS A 75 -24.02 -3.63 -9.90
C LYS A 75 -23.84 -4.09 -8.46
N LEU A 76 -22.79 -4.86 -8.18
CA LEU A 76 -22.45 -5.30 -6.83
C LEU A 76 -22.26 -4.11 -5.89
N LEU A 77 -21.46 -3.13 -6.28
CA LEU A 77 -21.17 -1.96 -5.47
C LEU A 77 -22.39 -1.04 -5.30
N ALA A 78 -23.23 -0.90 -6.33
CA ALA A 78 -24.47 -0.14 -6.24
C ALA A 78 -25.44 -0.73 -5.20
N VAL A 79 -25.52 -2.06 -5.08
CA VAL A 79 -26.38 -2.74 -4.11
C VAL A 79 -25.80 -2.73 -2.71
N THR A 80 -24.48 -2.87 -2.56
CA THR A 80 -23.82 -2.88 -1.24
C THR A 80 -23.71 -1.48 -0.65
N GLY A 81 -23.77 -0.43 -1.48
CA GLY A 81 -23.79 0.96 -1.09
C GLY A 81 -22.46 1.47 -0.53
N GLU A 82 -21.76 2.33 -1.26
CA GLU A 82 -20.55 3.00 -0.77
C GLU A 82 -20.84 3.80 0.51
N SER A 83 -22.05 4.32 0.64
CA SER A 83 -22.55 5.00 1.84
C SER A 83 -22.51 4.11 3.09
N ALA A 84 -22.82 2.81 2.97
CA ALA A 84 -22.78 1.89 4.11
C ALA A 84 -21.35 1.68 4.62
N ILE A 85 -20.39 1.57 3.72
CA ILE A 85 -18.94 1.46 4.06
C ILE A 85 -18.51 2.72 4.82
N ARG A 86 -18.87 3.89 4.34
CA ARG A 86 -18.56 5.17 5.02
C ARG A 86 -19.19 5.28 6.39
N VAL A 87 -20.47 4.92 6.53
CA VAL A 87 -21.18 4.94 7.82
C VAL A 87 -20.49 4.04 8.83
N ILE A 88 -20.11 2.83 8.43
CA ILE A 88 -19.38 1.88 9.30
C ILE A 88 -18.09 2.53 9.82
N PHE A 89 -17.24 3.08 8.94
CA PHE A 89 -15.96 3.66 9.38
C PHE A 89 -16.14 4.97 10.15
N THR A 90 -17.07 5.81 9.76
CA THR A 90 -17.36 7.04 10.51
C THR A 90 -17.87 6.74 11.94
N ALA A 91 -18.62 5.65 12.11
CA ALA A 91 -19.19 5.26 13.39
C ALA A 91 -18.24 4.40 14.27
N SER A 92 -17.32 3.65 13.66
CA SER A 92 -16.48 2.66 14.38
C SER A 92 -14.99 2.95 14.37
N ALA A 93 -14.54 4.04 13.74
CA ALA A 93 -13.13 4.36 13.60
C ALA A 93 -12.85 5.85 13.86
N VAL A 94 -11.63 6.18 14.20
CA VAL A 94 -11.17 7.56 14.44
C VAL A 94 -10.75 8.17 13.12
N LYS A 95 -11.39 9.27 12.71
CA LYS A 95 -10.99 10.01 11.51
C LYS A 95 -9.70 10.79 11.74
N VAL A 96 -8.74 10.64 10.84
CA VAL A 96 -7.49 11.40 10.86
C VAL A 96 -7.73 12.78 10.22
N THR A 97 -7.34 13.83 10.95
CA THR A 97 -7.46 15.23 10.51
C THR A 97 -6.19 16.01 10.85
N PRO A 98 -6.01 17.25 10.40
CA PRO A 98 -4.86 18.06 10.78
C PRO A 98 -4.68 18.27 12.29
N THR A 99 -5.77 18.17 13.06
CA THR A 99 -5.79 18.35 14.52
C THR A 99 -5.94 17.02 15.27
N GLN A 100 -6.37 15.95 14.61
CA GLN A 100 -6.53 14.62 15.18
C GLN A 100 -5.60 13.65 14.47
N CYS A 101 -4.58 13.15 15.14
CA CYS A 101 -3.46 12.37 14.60
C CYS A 101 -2.68 13.14 13.51
N PRO A 102 -2.14 14.33 13.83
CA PRO A 102 -1.52 15.23 12.84
C PRO A 102 -0.32 14.62 12.13
N ASP A 103 0.38 13.70 12.75
CA ASP A 103 1.50 12.94 12.17
C ASP A 103 1.04 11.97 11.08
N LEU A 104 -0.06 11.25 11.27
CA LEU A 104 -0.67 10.40 10.25
C LEU A 104 -1.24 11.22 9.10
N TYR A 105 -1.90 12.35 9.43
CA TYR A 105 -2.38 13.29 8.40
C TYR A 105 -1.23 13.81 7.54
N ALA A 106 -0.10 14.18 8.15
CA ALA A 106 1.08 14.64 7.43
C ALA A 106 1.68 13.54 6.54
N LYS A 107 1.71 12.29 6.99
CA LYS A 107 2.18 11.14 6.18
C LYS A 107 1.26 10.90 4.97
N LEU A 108 -0.06 10.97 5.16
CA LEU A 108 -1.01 10.90 4.04
C LEU A 108 -0.77 12.03 3.03
N GLN A 109 -0.61 13.27 3.52
CA GLN A 109 -0.33 14.42 2.66
C GLN A 109 0.98 14.23 1.86
N ILE A 110 2.02 13.69 2.49
CA ILE A 110 3.28 13.36 1.82
C ILE A 110 3.05 12.36 0.69
N ALA A 111 2.37 11.25 0.97
CA ALA A 111 2.10 10.21 -0.02
C ALA A 111 1.29 10.76 -1.21
N CYS A 112 0.19 11.47 -0.93
CA CYS A 112 -0.66 12.05 -1.95
C CYS A 112 0.06 13.11 -2.80
N THR A 113 0.83 14.02 -2.16
CA THR A 113 1.59 15.04 -2.88
C THR A 113 2.70 14.43 -3.73
N THR A 114 3.32 13.34 -3.27
CA THR A 114 4.40 12.67 -4.01
C THR A 114 3.88 11.95 -5.25
N LEU A 115 2.70 11.33 -5.16
CA LEU A 115 2.10 10.55 -6.26
C LEU A 115 1.12 11.36 -7.12
N GLY A 116 0.80 12.60 -6.76
CA GLY A 116 -0.16 13.43 -7.49
C GLY A 116 -1.62 12.98 -7.32
N VAL A 117 -2.00 12.48 -6.14
CA VAL A 117 -3.35 11.98 -5.83
C VAL A 117 -4.10 12.96 -4.93
N ASP A 118 -5.38 13.16 -5.20
CA ASP A 118 -6.26 13.88 -4.27
C ASP A 118 -6.34 13.15 -2.93
N MET A 119 -6.39 13.92 -1.83
CA MET A 119 -6.36 13.34 -0.49
C MET A 119 -7.64 12.55 -0.18
N PRO A 120 -7.55 11.22 0.01
CA PRO A 120 -8.67 10.42 0.51
C PRO A 120 -8.91 10.68 1.99
N GLU A 121 -10.02 10.18 2.52
CA GLU A 121 -10.22 10.14 3.97
C GLU A 121 -9.39 9.01 4.59
N LEU A 122 -8.77 9.29 5.72
CA LEU A 122 -7.99 8.32 6.49
C LEU A 122 -8.63 8.07 7.85
N PHE A 123 -8.76 6.81 8.23
CA PHE A 123 -9.30 6.38 9.52
C PHE A 123 -8.33 5.44 10.23
N VAL A 124 -8.36 5.47 11.56
CA VAL A 124 -7.71 4.49 12.44
C VAL A 124 -8.78 3.68 13.14
N GLN A 125 -8.76 2.37 12.96
CA GLN A 125 -9.69 1.45 13.59
C GLN A 125 -8.96 0.56 14.60
N GLN A 126 -9.53 0.39 15.79
CA GLN A 126 -9.00 -0.55 16.76
C GLN A 126 -9.16 -1.97 16.22
N ASN A 127 -8.03 -2.66 16.03
CA ASN A 127 -8.00 -4.04 15.57
C ASN A 127 -6.68 -4.70 15.99
N PRO A 128 -6.69 -5.95 16.53
CA PRO A 128 -5.48 -6.68 16.91
C PRO A 128 -4.72 -7.24 15.72
N VAL A 129 -5.28 -7.18 14.51
CA VAL A 129 -4.61 -7.62 13.28
C VAL A 129 -3.72 -6.50 12.75
N VAL A 130 -2.53 -6.84 12.29
CA VAL A 130 -1.62 -5.89 11.63
C VAL A 130 -2.04 -5.78 10.17
N ASN A 131 -2.82 -4.75 9.85
CA ASN A 131 -3.35 -4.55 8.49
C ASN A 131 -3.71 -3.09 8.21
N ALA A 132 -3.85 -2.78 6.91
CA ALA A 132 -4.44 -1.57 6.39
C ALA A 132 -5.25 -1.93 5.14
N PHE A 133 -6.11 -1.04 4.67
CA PHE A 133 -6.80 -1.24 3.40
C PHE A 133 -7.40 0.05 2.83
N THR A 134 -7.57 0.05 1.52
CA THR A 134 -8.28 1.08 0.75
C THR A 134 -9.60 0.53 0.23
N GLY A 135 -10.66 1.30 0.27
CA GLY A 135 -11.98 0.93 -0.28
C GLY A 135 -12.81 2.15 -0.63
N GLY A 136 -13.94 1.93 -1.32
CA GLY A 136 -14.79 2.99 -1.85
C GLY A 136 -14.33 3.47 -3.23
N VAL A 137 -15.25 3.75 -4.16
CA VAL A 137 -14.97 4.05 -5.56
C VAL A 137 -15.02 5.55 -5.85
N GLU A 138 -16.12 6.21 -5.51
CA GLU A 138 -16.29 7.64 -5.76
C GLU A 138 -15.52 8.51 -4.77
N ARG A 139 -15.43 8.05 -3.53
CA ARG A 139 -14.70 8.70 -2.44
C ARG A 139 -13.87 7.68 -1.68
N PRO A 140 -12.66 7.37 -2.14
CA PRO A 140 -11.81 6.39 -1.50
C PRO A 140 -11.55 6.72 -0.04
N VAL A 141 -11.54 5.69 0.80
CA VAL A 141 -11.15 5.76 2.19
C VAL A 141 -9.98 4.81 2.44
N ILE A 142 -9.05 5.23 3.29
CA ILE A 142 -7.97 4.38 3.78
C ILE A 142 -8.23 4.11 5.25
N VAL A 143 -8.07 2.87 5.68
CA VAL A 143 -8.22 2.45 7.08
C VAL A 143 -6.93 1.79 7.53
N LEU A 144 -6.34 2.32 8.60
CA LEU A 144 -5.21 1.71 9.29
C LEU A 144 -5.72 1.02 10.56
N TYR A 145 -5.29 -0.20 10.81
CA TYR A 145 -5.55 -0.85 12.08
C TYR A 145 -4.55 -0.39 13.15
N SER A 146 -5.03 -0.18 14.38
CA SER A 146 -4.20 0.33 15.48
C SER A 146 -2.93 -0.50 15.70
N GLN A 147 -3.06 -1.83 15.62
CA GLN A 147 -1.93 -2.73 15.81
C GLN A 147 -0.83 -2.54 14.74
N LEU A 148 -1.16 -2.10 13.53
CA LEU A 148 -0.17 -1.78 12.50
C LEU A 148 0.66 -0.56 12.93
N ILE A 149 -0.01 0.52 13.37
CA ILE A 149 0.65 1.76 13.79
C ILE A 149 1.55 1.53 15.01
N GLU A 150 1.13 0.68 15.94
CA GLU A 150 1.90 0.34 17.13
C GLU A 150 3.19 -0.45 16.83
N ARG A 151 3.20 -1.23 15.75
CA ARG A 151 4.33 -2.10 15.39
C ARG A 151 5.33 -1.47 14.44
N LEU A 152 4.87 -0.56 13.61
CA LEU A 152 5.68 0.04 12.57
C LEU A 152 6.33 1.33 13.05
N SER A 153 7.52 1.64 12.52
CA SER A 153 8.11 2.96 12.67
C SER A 153 7.32 4.02 11.89
N ASP A 154 7.65 5.27 12.10
CA ASP A 154 7.02 6.36 11.35
C ASP A 154 7.28 6.27 9.84
N GLU A 155 8.47 5.82 9.43
CA GLU A 155 8.84 5.61 8.02
C GLU A 155 8.11 4.40 7.43
N GLU A 156 7.99 3.31 8.16
CA GLU A 156 7.27 2.11 7.76
C GLU A 156 5.75 2.38 7.69
N THR A 157 5.23 3.20 8.61
CA THR A 157 3.83 3.67 8.56
C THR A 157 3.58 4.53 7.33
N LEU A 158 4.55 5.41 6.95
CA LEU A 158 4.48 6.13 5.68
C LEU A 158 4.47 5.17 4.48
N ALA A 159 5.29 4.11 4.50
CA ALA A 159 5.31 3.11 3.43
C ALA A 159 3.94 2.44 3.24
N VAL A 160 3.27 2.06 4.35
CA VAL A 160 1.92 1.46 4.26
C VAL A 160 0.89 2.49 3.77
N ILE A 161 0.89 3.72 4.27
CA ILE A 161 -0.02 4.77 3.78
C ILE A 161 0.21 5.00 2.27
N ALA A 162 1.46 5.05 1.83
CA ALA A 162 1.83 5.23 0.43
C ALA A 162 1.41 4.05 -0.44
N HIS A 163 1.49 2.82 0.07
CA HIS A 163 0.95 1.62 -0.56
C HIS A 163 -0.56 1.74 -0.81
N GLU A 164 -1.31 2.15 0.21
CA GLU A 164 -2.77 2.34 0.10
C GLU A 164 -3.13 3.49 -0.86
N VAL A 165 -2.37 4.60 -0.87
CA VAL A 165 -2.50 5.67 -1.88
C VAL A 165 -2.14 5.16 -3.27
N GLY A 166 -1.19 4.23 -3.38
CA GLY A 166 -0.83 3.54 -4.62
C GLY A 166 -2.01 2.83 -5.27
N HIS A 167 -2.90 2.18 -4.48
CA HIS A 167 -4.13 1.58 -5.01
C HIS A 167 -5.07 2.63 -5.63
N ILE A 168 -5.13 3.84 -5.09
CA ILE A 168 -5.94 4.92 -5.63
C ILE A 168 -5.32 5.43 -6.94
N HIS A 169 -4.02 5.73 -6.92
CA HIS A 169 -3.30 6.22 -8.09
C HIS A 169 -3.31 5.23 -9.27
N ALA A 170 -3.18 3.93 -8.98
CA ALA A 170 -3.23 2.86 -9.99
C ALA A 170 -4.66 2.52 -10.46
N GLU A 171 -5.70 3.24 -9.98
CA GLU A 171 -7.11 3.00 -10.30
C GLU A 171 -7.61 1.58 -9.96
N HIS A 172 -7.06 0.99 -8.92
CA HIS A 172 -7.44 -0.35 -8.46
C HIS A 172 -8.76 -0.39 -7.70
N VAL A 173 -9.27 0.76 -7.26
CA VAL A 173 -10.27 0.87 -6.18
C VAL A 173 -11.57 0.12 -6.48
N LEU A 174 -12.07 0.17 -7.72
CA LEU A 174 -13.28 -0.55 -8.14
C LEU A 174 -13.16 -2.07 -7.91
N TYR A 175 -12.13 -2.66 -8.50
CA TYR A 175 -11.90 -4.10 -8.47
C TYR A 175 -11.46 -4.56 -7.07
N LEU A 176 -10.65 -3.75 -6.39
CA LEU A 176 -10.16 -4.04 -5.05
C LEU A 176 -11.30 -4.04 -4.01
N THR A 177 -12.21 -3.06 -4.07
CA THR A 177 -13.37 -2.99 -3.18
C THR A 177 -14.26 -4.24 -3.35
N ALA A 178 -14.47 -4.66 -4.60
CA ALA A 178 -15.22 -5.89 -4.87
C ALA A 178 -14.48 -7.15 -4.38
N ALA A 179 -13.17 -7.24 -4.59
CA ALA A 179 -12.36 -8.36 -4.08
C ALA A 179 -12.43 -8.48 -2.55
N ARG A 180 -12.27 -7.36 -1.85
CA ARG A 180 -12.36 -7.29 -0.37
C ARG A 180 -13.75 -7.63 0.16
N LEU A 181 -14.80 -7.22 -0.55
CA LEU A 181 -16.16 -7.62 -0.21
C LEU A 181 -16.34 -9.14 -0.30
N ILE A 182 -15.81 -9.77 -1.35
CA ILE A 182 -15.86 -11.23 -1.51
C ILE A 182 -15.10 -11.91 -0.35
N GLU A 183 -13.91 -11.44 -0.02
CA GLU A 183 -13.11 -11.98 1.10
C GLU A 183 -13.80 -11.80 2.44
N PHE A 184 -14.38 -10.63 2.70
CA PHE A 184 -15.15 -10.35 3.92
C PHE A 184 -16.29 -11.34 4.08
N LEU A 185 -17.08 -11.57 3.03
CA LEU A 185 -18.20 -12.50 3.05
C LEU A 185 -17.75 -13.96 3.21
N ALA A 186 -16.61 -14.33 2.63
CA ALA A 186 -16.06 -15.67 2.76
C ALA A 186 -15.57 -15.97 4.20
N LYS A 187 -15.05 -14.95 4.90
CA LYS A 187 -14.53 -15.07 6.28
C LYS A 187 -15.61 -14.86 7.36
N SER A 188 -16.73 -14.23 7.00
CA SER A 188 -17.81 -13.94 7.95
C SER A 188 -18.69 -15.16 8.15
N ALA A 189 -19.08 -15.46 9.39
CA ALA A 189 -20.13 -16.47 9.71
C ALA A 189 -21.51 -16.11 9.10
N VAL A 190 -21.60 -15.02 8.37
CA VAL A 190 -22.80 -14.47 7.69
C VAL A 190 -23.00 -15.13 6.32
N LEU A 191 -22.67 -16.42 6.20
CA LEU A 191 -22.83 -17.18 4.92
C LEU A 191 -24.30 -17.21 4.41
N ALA A 192 -25.26 -16.91 5.25
CA ALA A 192 -26.69 -16.84 4.92
C ALA A 192 -27.23 -15.41 4.76
N SER A 193 -26.36 -14.39 4.69
CA SER A 193 -26.81 -13.01 4.54
C SER A 193 -27.34 -12.72 3.12
N PRO A 194 -28.27 -11.78 2.96
CA PRO A 194 -28.71 -11.31 1.64
C PRO A 194 -27.53 -10.85 0.76
N LEU A 195 -26.48 -10.31 1.35
CA LEU A 195 -25.27 -9.86 0.66
C LEU A 195 -24.50 -11.03 0.01
N THR A 196 -24.39 -12.15 0.71
CA THR A 196 -23.74 -13.36 0.17
C THR A 196 -24.51 -13.91 -1.02
N PHE A 197 -25.84 -13.87 -0.96
CA PHE A 197 -26.69 -14.27 -2.09
C PHE A 197 -26.47 -13.36 -3.30
N ILE A 198 -26.45 -12.04 -3.09
CA ILE A 198 -26.19 -11.05 -4.15
C ILE A 198 -24.83 -11.29 -4.83
N VAL A 199 -23.76 -11.51 -4.04
CA VAL A 199 -22.44 -11.79 -4.61
C VAL A 199 -22.43 -13.08 -5.44
N LYS A 200 -23.14 -14.12 -5.00
CA LYS A 200 -23.25 -15.39 -5.74
C LYS A 200 -24.03 -15.23 -7.04
N GLU A 201 -25.09 -14.42 -7.04
CA GLU A 201 -25.91 -14.14 -8.22
C GLU A 201 -25.20 -13.25 -9.24
N VAL A 202 -24.45 -12.25 -8.76
CA VAL A 202 -23.82 -11.23 -9.63
C VAL A 202 -22.50 -11.70 -10.20
N LEU A 203 -21.71 -12.45 -9.43
CA LEU A 203 -20.36 -12.87 -9.82
C LEU A 203 -20.24 -14.39 -9.94
N THR A 204 -19.87 -14.86 -11.13
CA THR A 204 -19.53 -16.28 -11.35
C THR A 204 -18.28 -16.69 -10.56
N MET A 205 -18.07 -18.00 -10.39
CA MET A 205 -16.88 -18.52 -9.72
C MET A 205 -15.59 -18.09 -10.44
N SER A 206 -15.61 -18.10 -11.78
CA SER A 206 -14.46 -17.67 -12.60
C SER A 206 -14.16 -16.19 -12.45
N MET A 207 -15.17 -15.32 -12.40
CA MET A 207 -15.00 -13.88 -12.13
C MET A 207 -14.38 -13.64 -10.76
N ARG A 208 -14.86 -14.34 -9.73
CA ARG A 208 -14.32 -14.21 -8.36
C ARG A 208 -12.86 -14.68 -8.30
N ALA A 209 -12.55 -15.84 -8.89
CA ALA A 209 -11.19 -16.36 -8.92
C ALA A 209 -10.22 -15.42 -9.66
N ALA A 210 -10.62 -14.89 -10.81
CA ALA A 210 -9.83 -13.96 -11.59
C ALA A 210 -9.61 -12.64 -10.86
N LEU A 211 -10.65 -12.11 -10.20
CA LEU A 211 -10.58 -10.87 -9.42
C LEU A 211 -9.61 -11.00 -8.24
N LEU A 212 -9.70 -12.09 -7.48
CA LEU A 212 -8.79 -12.35 -6.36
C LEU A 212 -7.35 -12.62 -6.82
N ALA A 213 -7.19 -13.30 -7.97
CA ALA A 213 -5.88 -13.50 -8.58
C ALA A 213 -5.23 -12.19 -9.04
N TRP A 214 -6.02 -11.27 -9.60
CA TRP A 214 -5.55 -9.93 -9.94
C TRP A 214 -5.22 -9.12 -8.69
N ALA A 215 -6.09 -9.08 -7.67
CA ALA A 215 -5.88 -8.29 -6.46
C ALA A 215 -4.52 -8.57 -5.81
N ARG A 216 -4.09 -9.83 -5.79
CA ARG A 216 -2.75 -10.21 -5.29
C ARG A 216 -1.61 -9.63 -6.12
N ARG A 217 -1.78 -9.48 -7.44
CA ARG A 217 -0.74 -8.90 -8.32
C ARG A 217 -0.72 -7.37 -8.26
N ALA A 218 -1.85 -6.76 -7.97
CA ALA A 218 -1.98 -5.31 -7.76
C ALA A 218 -1.13 -4.83 -6.55
N GLU A 219 -0.93 -5.69 -5.54
CA GLU A 219 -0.06 -5.39 -4.40
C GLU A 219 1.38 -5.05 -4.82
N LEU A 220 1.91 -5.73 -5.86
CA LEU A 220 3.27 -5.48 -6.37
C LEU A 220 3.42 -4.07 -6.95
N SER A 221 2.39 -3.55 -7.59
CA SER A 221 2.36 -2.17 -8.08
C SER A 221 2.34 -1.17 -6.92
N CYS A 222 1.57 -1.46 -5.88
CA CYS A 222 1.45 -0.58 -4.72
C CYS A 222 2.72 -0.56 -3.87
N ASP A 223 3.49 -1.66 -3.83
CA ASP A 223 4.83 -1.66 -3.23
C ASP A 223 5.80 -0.75 -3.98
N ARG A 224 5.73 -0.71 -5.32
CA ARG A 224 6.50 0.24 -6.14
C ARG A 224 6.08 1.68 -5.86
N ALA A 225 4.78 1.96 -5.72
CA ALA A 225 4.28 3.27 -5.31
C ALA A 225 4.80 3.67 -3.91
N ALA A 226 4.80 2.74 -2.95
CA ALA A 226 5.36 2.95 -1.63
C ALA A 226 6.86 3.28 -1.67
N LEU A 227 7.62 2.59 -2.53
CA LEU A 227 9.04 2.89 -2.73
C LEU A 227 9.25 4.28 -3.38
N LEU A 228 8.41 4.70 -4.32
CA LEU A 228 8.48 6.05 -4.89
C LEU A 228 8.24 7.14 -3.85
N VAL A 229 7.41 6.88 -2.85
CA VAL A 229 7.13 7.83 -1.75
C VAL A 229 8.22 7.80 -0.69
N THR A 230 8.65 6.63 -0.25
CA THR A 230 9.68 6.51 0.81
C THR A 230 11.08 6.81 0.31
N GLN A 231 11.35 6.49 -0.96
CA GLN A 231 12.64 6.63 -1.64
C GLN A 231 13.79 5.86 -0.96
N ASP A 232 13.42 4.83 -0.21
CA ASP A 232 14.36 3.93 0.46
C ASP A 232 13.82 2.49 0.46
N ALA A 233 14.45 1.61 -0.30
CA ALA A 233 14.05 0.20 -0.41
C ALA A 233 14.18 -0.56 0.93
N ASN A 234 15.07 -0.11 1.84
CA ASN A 234 15.18 -0.71 3.16
C ASN A 234 13.95 -0.49 4.02
N ILE A 235 13.25 0.66 3.86
CA ILE A 235 11.99 0.89 4.56
C ILE A 235 10.96 -0.15 4.12
N ILE A 236 10.84 -0.41 2.82
CA ILE A 236 9.92 -1.42 2.29
C ILE A 236 10.30 -2.81 2.80
N GLY A 237 11.59 -3.18 2.71
CA GLY A 237 12.09 -4.48 3.19
C GLY A 237 11.83 -4.70 4.69
N ARG A 238 12.12 -3.71 5.53
CA ARG A 238 11.86 -3.78 6.98
C ARG A 238 10.37 -3.83 7.30
N THR A 239 9.54 -3.09 6.57
CA THR A 239 8.07 -3.19 6.68
C THR A 239 7.62 -4.63 6.43
N MET A 240 8.05 -5.24 5.32
CA MET A 240 7.69 -6.62 4.97
C MET A 240 8.24 -7.64 5.97
N MET A 241 9.45 -7.45 6.47
CA MET A 241 10.03 -8.28 7.54
C MET A 241 9.16 -8.26 8.81
N LYS A 242 8.69 -7.07 9.22
CA LYS A 242 7.80 -6.93 10.37
C LYS A 242 6.41 -7.53 10.13
N LEU A 243 5.87 -7.39 8.93
CA LEU A 243 4.60 -8.02 8.55
C LEU A 243 4.71 -9.55 8.52
N SER A 244 5.87 -10.10 8.14
CA SER A 244 6.13 -11.54 8.18
C SER A 244 6.36 -12.08 9.59
N GLY A 245 7.25 -11.43 10.34
CA GLY A 245 7.72 -11.90 11.64
C GLY A 245 6.82 -11.52 12.80
N GLY A 246 5.92 -10.56 12.63
CA GLY A 246 5.01 -10.09 13.67
C GLY A 246 5.78 -9.67 14.94
N THR A 247 5.43 -10.24 16.09
CA THR A 247 6.11 -9.97 17.38
C THR A 247 7.55 -10.44 17.42
N PHE A 248 7.94 -11.39 16.57
CA PHE A 248 9.31 -11.92 16.49
C PHE A 248 10.23 -11.11 15.57
N ALA A 249 9.73 -10.08 14.87
CA ALA A 249 10.51 -9.32 13.90
C ALA A 249 11.79 -8.70 14.51
N SER A 250 11.80 -8.35 15.81
CA SER A 250 12.98 -7.86 16.52
C SER A 250 14.13 -8.88 16.64
N ARG A 251 13.86 -10.16 16.39
CA ARG A 251 14.81 -11.27 16.43
C ARG A 251 15.26 -11.71 15.04
N VAL A 252 14.70 -11.12 14.00
CA VAL A 252 15.00 -11.43 12.59
C VAL A 252 16.17 -10.57 12.14
N ASP A 253 17.19 -11.20 11.59
CA ASP A 253 18.29 -10.52 10.92
C ASP A 253 17.83 -10.03 9.54
N TYR A 254 17.98 -8.75 9.28
CA TYR A 254 17.47 -8.12 8.06
C TYR A 254 18.20 -8.60 6.80
N ASP A 255 19.52 -8.80 6.88
CA ASP A 255 20.31 -9.24 5.73
C ASP A 255 19.98 -10.68 5.37
N GLN A 256 19.74 -11.54 6.38
CA GLN A 256 19.25 -12.91 6.17
C GLN A 256 17.84 -12.92 5.55
N PHE A 257 16.97 -12.00 5.95
CA PHE A 257 15.64 -11.86 5.35
C PHE A 257 15.73 -11.44 3.87
N LEU A 258 16.64 -10.53 3.53
CA LEU A 258 16.88 -10.14 2.13
C LEU A 258 17.51 -11.30 1.32
N ALA A 259 18.42 -12.07 1.92
CA ALA A 259 18.98 -13.26 1.29
C ALA A 259 17.88 -14.29 0.99
N GLN A 260 16.97 -14.55 1.94
CA GLN A 260 15.81 -15.41 1.75
C GLN A 260 14.93 -14.92 0.59
N ALA A 261 14.72 -13.61 0.44
CA ALA A 261 13.93 -13.05 -0.65
C ALA A 261 14.58 -13.29 -2.02
N ARG A 262 15.91 -13.15 -2.12
CA ARG A 262 16.65 -13.46 -3.36
C ARG A 262 16.63 -14.95 -3.69
N ASP A 263 16.81 -15.83 -2.70
CA ASP A 263 16.73 -17.26 -2.88
C ASP A 263 15.33 -17.73 -3.31
N PHE A 264 14.29 -17.13 -2.71
CA PHE A 264 12.91 -17.39 -3.13
C PHE A 264 12.69 -17.04 -4.60
N GLN A 265 13.14 -15.87 -5.04
CA GLN A 265 12.99 -15.43 -6.42
C GLN A 265 13.68 -16.38 -7.40
N LYS A 266 14.92 -16.75 -7.12
CA LYS A 266 15.68 -17.68 -7.94
C LYS A 266 14.93 -19.02 -8.10
N ASN A 267 14.47 -19.61 -7.00
CA ASN A 267 13.71 -20.86 -7.03
C ASN A 267 12.37 -20.71 -7.75
N TYR A 268 11.67 -19.58 -7.55
CA TYR A 268 10.40 -19.29 -8.21
C TYR A 268 10.55 -19.16 -9.73
N ASP A 269 11.64 -18.55 -10.21
CA ASP A 269 11.91 -18.41 -11.65
C ASP A 269 12.35 -19.73 -12.30
N GLU A 270 13.14 -20.54 -11.61
CA GLU A 270 13.72 -21.77 -12.14
C GLU A 270 12.74 -22.96 -12.13
N LYS A 271 11.81 -23.03 -11.17
CA LYS A 271 10.96 -24.23 -10.96
C LYS A 271 9.49 -23.95 -11.20
N ALA A 272 8.93 -24.55 -12.25
CA ALA A 272 7.51 -24.44 -12.57
C ALA A 272 6.59 -24.95 -11.45
N LEU A 273 7.04 -25.97 -10.68
CA LEU A 273 6.30 -26.54 -9.56
C LEU A 273 6.22 -25.54 -8.38
N ASP A 274 7.30 -24.81 -8.08
CA ASP A 274 7.32 -23.81 -7.02
C ASP A 274 6.39 -22.64 -7.38
N ARG A 275 6.34 -22.23 -8.65
CA ARG A 275 5.36 -21.25 -9.14
C ARG A 275 3.93 -21.74 -8.96
N PHE A 276 3.64 -22.99 -9.34
CA PHE A 276 2.32 -23.58 -9.16
C PHE A 276 1.89 -23.58 -7.70
N TRP A 277 2.75 -24.03 -6.78
CA TRP A 277 2.43 -24.04 -5.35
C TRP A 277 2.29 -22.63 -4.76
N ALA A 278 3.14 -21.68 -5.17
CA ALA A 278 3.00 -20.29 -4.75
C ALA A 278 1.63 -19.73 -5.18
N ASP A 279 1.19 -19.96 -6.41
CA ASP A 279 -0.12 -19.52 -6.90
C ASP A 279 -1.28 -20.22 -6.16
N VAL A 280 -1.18 -21.53 -5.89
CA VAL A 280 -2.21 -22.29 -5.16
C VAL A 280 -2.33 -21.82 -3.71
N ILE A 281 -1.21 -21.71 -3.00
CA ILE A 281 -1.21 -21.32 -1.57
C ILE A 281 -1.65 -19.86 -1.43
N THR A 282 -1.17 -18.95 -2.28
CA THR A 282 -1.58 -17.56 -2.26
C THR A 282 -3.05 -17.36 -2.66
N SER A 283 -3.68 -18.36 -3.32
CA SER A 283 -5.10 -18.26 -3.67
C SER A 283 -6.03 -18.08 -2.46
N GLY A 284 -5.61 -18.50 -1.27
CA GLY A 284 -6.33 -18.31 -0.01
C GLY A 284 -5.94 -17.08 0.81
N LEU A 285 -4.95 -16.29 0.35
CA LEU A 285 -4.44 -15.13 1.07
C LEU A 285 -4.98 -13.83 0.47
N SER A 286 -5.23 -12.84 1.33
CA SER A 286 -5.59 -11.47 0.94
C SER A 286 -4.41 -10.71 0.33
N HIS A 287 -3.19 -11.02 0.78
CA HIS A 287 -1.95 -10.44 0.29
C HIS A 287 -0.96 -11.53 -0.10
N PRO A 288 -0.12 -11.33 -1.14
CA PRO A 288 0.97 -12.26 -1.47
C PRO A 288 2.00 -12.31 -0.34
N PHE A 289 2.84 -13.34 -0.38
CA PHE A 289 3.89 -13.52 0.62
C PHE A 289 4.81 -12.30 0.71
N PRO A 290 5.05 -11.74 1.92
CA PRO A 290 5.95 -10.60 2.09
C PRO A 290 7.35 -10.82 1.52
N VAL A 291 7.88 -12.03 1.61
CA VAL A 291 9.19 -12.42 1.04
C VAL A 291 9.20 -12.23 -0.48
N TRP A 292 8.14 -12.66 -1.17
CA TRP A 292 8.01 -12.43 -2.61
C TRP A 292 7.90 -10.94 -2.96
N ARG A 293 7.09 -10.18 -2.22
CA ARG A 293 6.96 -8.73 -2.42
C ARG A 293 8.31 -8.00 -2.31
N VAL A 294 9.15 -8.41 -1.34
CA VAL A 294 10.52 -7.87 -1.21
C VAL A 294 11.38 -8.24 -2.41
N SER A 295 11.33 -9.50 -2.87
CA SER A 295 12.13 -9.91 -4.03
C SER A 295 11.79 -9.10 -5.29
N GLU A 296 10.51 -8.83 -5.54
CA GLU A 296 10.06 -8.01 -6.67
C GLU A 296 10.51 -6.53 -6.56
N ILE A 297 10.56 -5.98 -5.35
CA ILE A 297 11.12 -4.63 -5.12
C ILE A 297 12.62 -4.61 -5.37
N LEU A 298 13.37 -5.62 -4.90
CA LEU A 298 14.80 -5.72 -5.14
C LEU A 298 15.10 -5.82 -6.64
N GLN A 299 14.37 -6.66 -7.37
CA GLN A 299 14.50 -6.76 -8.83
C GLN A 299 14.24 -5.42 -9.53
N TRP A 300 13.19 -4.70 -9.14
CA TRP A 300 12.88 -3.41 -9.75
C TRP A 300 13.98 -2.37 -9.51
N VAL A 301 14.59 -2.36 -8.35
CA VAL A 301 15.74 -1.49 -8.04
C VAL A 301 16.98 -1.93 -8.84
N GLU A 302 17.27 -3.22 -8.88
CA GLU A 302 18.42 -3.80 -9.57
C GLU A 302 18.33 -3.70 -11.10
N SER A 303 17.11 -3.74 -11.68
CA SER A 303 16.89 -3.53 -13.13
C SER A 303 17.25 -2.13 -13.61
N GLY A 304 17.34 -1.15 -12.70
CA GLY A 304 17.60 0.25 -13.03
C GLY A 304 16.34 1.05 -13.42
N GLU A 305 15.17 0.42 -13.58
CA GLU A 305 13.91 1.10 -13.89
C GLU A 305 13.53 2.12 -12.80
N TYR A 306 13.65 1.73 -11.54
CA TYR A 306 13.43 2.63 -10.41
C TYR A 306 14.37 3.83 -10.47
N LYS A 307 15.66 3.60 -10.72
CA LYS A 307 16.66 4.68 -10.83
C LYS A 307 16.33 5.63 -11.99
N ALA A 308 15.89 5.11 -13.12
CA ALA A 308 15.49 5.92 -14.26
C ALA A 308 14.32 6.86 -13.93
N LEU A 309 13.31 6.38 -13.20
CA LEU A 309 12.21 7.21 -12.69
C LEU A 309 12.72 8.27 -11.71
N MET A 310 13.62 7.91 -10.81
CA MET A 310 14.16 8.84 -9.82
C MET A 310 15.01 9.95 -10.43
N THR A 311 15.63 9.73 -11.59
CA THR A 311 16.50 10.69 -12.26
C THR A 311 15.85 11.42 -13.44
N SER A 312 14.61 11.09 -13.80
CA SER A 312 13.91 11.72 -14.93
C SER A 312 13.69 13.23 -14.72
N PRO A 313 13.84 14.08 -15.78
CA PRO A 313 13.74 15.54 -15.66
C PRO A 313 12.34 16.05 -15.29
N GLU A 314 11.28 15.35 -15.67
CA GLU A 314 9.88 15.76 -15.41
C GLU A 314 9.54 15.90 -13.91
N SER A 315 10.42 15.45 -13.07
CA SER A 315 10.27 15.46 -11.63
C SER A 315 11.02 16.60 -10.94
N ALA A 316 11.75 17.43 -11.67
CA ALA A 316 12.55 18.52 -11.12
C ALA A 316 11.80 19.86 -11.02
N ALA A 317 10.56 19.95 -11.50
CA ALA A 317 9.77 21.17 -11.50
C ALA A 317 8.64 21.10 -10.46
N ALA A 318 8.96 21.45 -9.23
CA ALA A 318 8.00 21.93 -8.23
C ALA A 318 8.73 22.72 -7.11
#